data_6c632e760434929e62df7eceb87939b6
#
_entry.id   6c632e760434929e62df7eceb87939b6
#
_cell.length_a   1.000
_cell.length_b   1.000
_cell.length_c   1.000
_cell.angle_alpha   90.00
_cell.angle_beta   90.00
_cell.angle_gamma   90.00
#
_symmetry.space_group_name_H-M   'P 1'
#
loop_
_entity.id
_entity.type
_entity.pdbx_description
1 polymer ?
#
loop_
_entity_poly.entity_id
_entity_poly.type
_entity_poly.pdbx_seq_one_letter_code
_entity_poly.pdbx_strand_id
1 'polypeptide(L)'
;AGYTMHAALKRIAEGQLTLGPFDVVIVDEAGMVGTGQWHQLLSATTAAGTKTVMVGDAHQLAPVKARGGMFAQLCDELPWTQRLSEVWRQHDAGERAASLALRDGGPAPVRRAIDWYRNHHRLACGDQVTMAADALAAHQADLAAGKDSLLLADTVEMTDALNRRVHDHTAADRARQGLEVATVTGARNHHIGAGDVIVTRSNDPTITVNAADETRTPIQAEAPVRNGQRWHVVAVDTNPDRPRIAARRHGDQALAVFADDYLREHVQLGHAVTVHTAQGVTAETTHAVLADTATRNLAYVALTRGRASNHAYLYQRTVGEGDHQHRDLSDGIHLAHRGTPTHAGRTLRHIIGNDTPAQTAHHTAAQTPAHELPERVAALVAGHQRAVTTRLATHRRSQRRQQDRALERALGLDRSQTRSQERDQGYDLSL
;
A
#
# COMPACT_ATOMS: atom_id res chain seq x y z
N ALA A 1 11.94 15.43 -10.56
CA ALA A 1 10.53 15.41 -10.98
C ALA A 1 9.90 14.10 -10.49
N GLY A 2 8.61 14.13 -10.11
CA GLY A 2 7.84 12.95 -9.67
C GLY A 2 6.78 12.60 -10.71
N TYR A 3 6.68 11.31 -11.06
CA TYR A 3 5.71 10.77 -12.00
C TYR A 3 5.11 9.47 -11.46
N THR A 4 3.88 9.13 -11.84
CA THR A 4 3.41 7.76 -11.68
C THR A 4 4.18 6.85 -12.66
N MET A 5 4.31 5.56 -12.33
CA MET A 5 4.99 4.58 -13.22
C MET A 5 4.45 4.64 -14.65
N HIS A 6 3.13 4.66 -14.81
CA HIS A 6 2.49 4.74 -16.13
C HIS A 6 2.85 6.03 -16.88
N ALA A 7 2.80 7.19 -16.20
CA ALA A 7 3.14 8.46 -16.81
C ALA A 7 4.64 8.55 -17.19
N ALA A 8 5.52 7.99 -16.36
CA ALA A 8 6.95 7.94 -16.66
C ALA A 8 7.22 7.10 -17.90
N LEU A 9 6.70 5.89 -17.96
CA LEU A 9 6.87 4.97 -19.11
C LEU A 9 6.32 5.57 -20.39
N LYS A 10 5.14 6.21 -20.36
CA LYS A 10 4.56 6.89 -21.51
C LYS A 10 5.48 8.02 -22.00
N ARG A 11 5.96 8.88 -21.11
CA ARG A 11 6.85 10.01 -21.46
C ARG A 11 8.19 9.54 -22.02
N ILE A 12 8.75 8.44 -21.50
CA ILE A 12 9.97 7.84 -22.03
C ILE A 12 9.71 7.34 -23.45
N ALA A 13 8.62 6.63 -23.69
CA ALA A 13 8.26 6.11 -25.01
C ALA A 13 7.99 7.24 -26.03
N GLU A 14 7.44 8.38 -25.61
CA GLU A 14 7.17 9.56 -26.43
C GLU A 14 8.38 10.51 -26.57
N GLY A 15 9.54 10.18 -25.96
CA GLY A 15 10.73 11.02 -26.00
C GLY A 15 10.64 12.30 -25.18
N GLN A 16 9.59 12.44 -24.36
CA GLN A 16 9.36 13.61 -23.48
C GLN A 16 10.16 13.55 -22.18
N LEU A 17 10.66 12.36 -21.81
CA LEU A 17 11.53 12.13 -20.67
C LEU A 17 12.77 11.37 -21.16
N THR A 18 13.89 12.06 -21.22
CA THR A 18 15.18 11.48 -21.59
C THR A 18 15.93 11.07 -20.33
N LEU A 19 16.47 9.87 -20.32
CA LEU A 19 17.30 9.33 -19.25
C LEU A 19 18.77 9.30 -19.71
N GLY A 20 19.69 9.49 -18.77
CA GLY A 20 21.13 9.48 -19.03
C GLY A 20 21.93 8.80 -17.90
N PRO A 21 23.25 8.61 -18.12
CA PRO A 21 24.11 7.86 -17.19
C PRO A 21 24.33 8.55 -15.84
N PHE A 22 24.02 9.84 -15.73
CA PHE A 22 24.11 10.62 -14.49
C PHE A 22 22.78 10.73 -13.74
N ASP A 23 21.70 10.19 -14.31
CA ASP A 23 20.39 10.20 -13.67
C ASP A 23 20.23 9.02 -12.70
N VAL A 24 19.35 9.22 -11.72
CA VAL A 24 18.92 8.19 -10.79
C VAL A 24 17.40 8.12 -10.83
N VAL A 25 16.86 6.98 -11.18
CA VAL A 25 15.42 6.69 -11.11
C VAL A 25 15.15 5.99 -9.78
N ILE A 26 14.30 6.60 -8.94
CA ILE A 26 13.83 6.02 -7.69
C ILE A 26 12.38 5.58 -7.89
N VAL A 27 12.11 4.30 -7.67
CA VAL A 27 10.76 3.71 -7.71
C VAL A 27 10.33 3.40 -6.30
N ASP A 28 9.36 4.16 -5.80
CA ASP A 28 8.73 3.92 -4.51
C ASP A 28 7.55 2.96 -4.66
N GLU A 29 7.15 2.28 -3.56
CA GLU A 29 6.12 1.21 -3.56
C GLU A 29 6.38 0.15 -4.65
N ALA A 30 7.63 -0.24 -4.80
CA ALA A 30 8.14 -1.11 -5.87
C ALA A 30 7.45 -2.49 -5.92
N GLY A 31 6.94 -2.99 -4.79
CA GLY A 31 6.15 -4.23 -4.70
C GLY A 31 4.85 -4.21 -5.50
N MET A 32 4.28 -3.02 -5.74
CA MET A 32 3.04 -2.83 -6.50
C MET A 32 3.22 -2.72 -8.00
N VAL A 33 4.46 -2.72 -8.49
CA VAL A 33 4.75 -2.57 -9.92
C VAL A 33 4.66 -3.93 -10.62
N GLY A 34 3.87 -4.00 -11.68
CA GLY A 34 3.72 -5.21 -12.49
C GLY A 34 4.99 -5.59 -13.24
N THR A 35 5.21 -6.89 -13.45
CA THR A 35 6.40 -7.43 -14.14
C THR A 35 6.61 -6.81 -15.54
N GLY A 36 5.54 -6.56 -16.29
CA GLY A 36 5.65 -5.90 -17.61
C GLY A 36 6.14 -4.45 -17.53
N GLN A 37 5.69 -3.69 -16.52
CA GLN A 37 6.17 -2.33 -16.29
C GLN A 37 7.63 -2.32 -15.82
N TRP A 38 8.02 -3.27 -14.97
CA TRP A 38 9.42 -3.47 -14.59
C TRP A 38 10.30 -3.73 -15.80
N HIS A 39 9.87 -4.61 -16.71
CA HIS A 39 10.61 -4.91 -17.92
C HIS A 39 10.83 -3.64 -18.77
N GLN A 40 9.78 -2.85 -18.99
CA GLN A 40 9.88 -1.61 -19.77
C GLN A 40 10.82 -0.60 -19.12
N LEU A 41 10.67 -0.35 -17.80
CA LEU A 41 11.52 0.61 -17.09
C LEU A 41 12.97 0.18 -17.05
N LEU A 42 13.25 -1.06 -16.66
CA LEU A 42 14.63 -1.56 -16.55
C LEU A 42 15.33 -1.66 -17.90
N SER A 43 14.60 -1.96 -18.98
CA SER A 43 15.15 -1.90 -20.34
C SER A 43 15.56 -0.48 -20.72
N ALA A 44 14.70 0.52 -20.44
CA ALA A 44 15.01 1.91 -20.74
C ALA A 44 16.18 2.45 -19.90
N THR A 45 16.18 2.20 -18.58
CA THR A 45 17.23 2.67 -17.67
C THR A 45 18.58 1.98 -17.96
N THR A 46 18.55 0.69 -18.32
CA THR A 46 19.78 -0.05 -18.71
C THR A 46 20.36 0.49 -20.01
N ALA A 47 19.53 0.73 -21.04
CA ALA A 47 19.96 1.30 -22.29
C ALA A 47 20.57 2.71 -22.13
N ALA A 48 20.04 3.50 -21.20
CA ALA A 48 20.53 4.85 -20.89
C ALA A 48 21.73 4.88 -19.91
N GLY A 49 22.12 3.73 -19.32
CA GLY A 49 23.14 3.68 -18.26
C GLY A 49 22.67 4.30 -16.93
N THR A 50 21.38 4.52 -16.77
CA THR A 50 20.77 5.17 -15.62
C THR A 50 20.69 4.23 -14.42
N LYS A 51 21.05 4.70 -13.22
CA LYS A 51 20.89 3.94 -11.98
C LYS A 51 19.43 3.86 -11.57
N THR A 52 18.94 2.65 -11.29
CA THR A 52 17.60 2.42 -10.75
C THR A 52 17.68 1.99 -9.30
N VAL A 53 16.96 2.69 -8.41
CA VAL A 53 16.78 2.36 -6.99
C VAL A 53 15.33 1.98 -6.76
N MET A 54 15.08 0.80 -6.23
CA MET A 54 13.75 0.29 -5.94
C MET A 54 13.55 0.30 -4.42
N VAL A 55 12.49 0.95 -3.96
CA VAL A 55 12.11 1.04 -2.55
C VAL A 55 10.72 0.44 -2.41
N GLY A 56 10.53 -0.46 -1.44
CA GLY A 56 9.23 -1.10 -1.25
C GLY A 56 9.29 -2.24 -0.24
N ASP A 57 8.14 -2.86 -0.01
CA ASP A 57 7.99 -4.04 0.84
C ASP A 57 7.37 -5.18 0.02
N ALA A 58 8.13 -6.27 -0.16
CA ALA A 58 7.69 -7.45 -0.90
C ALA A 58 6.55 -8.22 -0.21
N HIS A 59 6.30 -7.95 1.08
CA HIS A 59 5.23 -8.56 1.86
C HIS A 59 3.94 -7.73 1.89
N GLN A 60 3.94 -6.53 1.30
CA GLN A 60 2.73 -5.75 1.08
C GLN A 60 1.96 -6.27 -0.14
N LEU A 61 0.94 -5.53 -0.56
CA LEU A 61 0.04 -5.99 -1.61
C LEU A 61 0.74 -6.09 -2.96
N ALA A 62 0.42 -7.15 -3.70
CA ALA A 62 0.86 -7.34 -5.07
C ALA A 62 0.14 -6.37 -6.04
N PRO A 63 0.67 -6.15 -7.25
CA PRO A 63 0.04 -5.29 -8.24
C PRO A 63 -1.36 -5.78 -8.60
N VAL A 64 -2.33 -4.85 -8.68
CA VAL A 64 -3.71 -5.15 -9.08
C VAL A 64 -3.76 -5.32 -10.60
N LYS A 65 -4.44 -6.37 -11.09
CA LYS A 65 -4.62 -6.68 -12.53
C LYS A 65 -3.31 -6.85 -13.33
N ALA A 66 -2.19 -7.09 -12.67
CA ALA A 66 -0.91 -7.37 -13.32
C ALA A 66 -0.18 -8.51 -12.60
N ARG A 67 0.74 -9.18 -13.29
CA ARG A 67 1.60 -10.20 -12.67
C ARG A 67 2.64 -9.52 -11.80
N GLY A 68 2.76 -9.95 -10.55
CA GLY A 68 3.72 -9.47 -9.56
C GLY A 68 4.95 -10.37 -9.40
N GLY A 69 5.62 -10.22 -8.25
CA GLY A 69 6.73 -11.06 -7.82
C GLY A 69 8.12 -10.60 -8.26
N MET A 70 8.22 -9.72 -9.27
CA MET A 70 9.54 -9.28 -9.77
C MET A 70 10.34 -8.53 -8.71
N PHE A 71 9.72 -7.64 -7.93
CA PHE A 71 10.42 -6.92 -6.87
C PHE A 71 10.98 -7.87 -5.80
N ALA A 72 10.15 -8.82 -5.33
CA ALA A 72 10.58 -9.83 -4.36
C ALA A 72 11.76 -10.66 -4.89
N GLN A 73 11.66 -11.14 -6.14
CA GLN A 73 12.74 -11.89 -6.80
C GLN A 73 14.02 -11.07 -6.88
N LEU A 74 13.95 -9.79 -7.27
CA LEU A 74 15.12 -8.92 -7.33
C LEU A 74 15.74 -8.69 -5.95
N CYS A 75 14.92 -8.57 -4.89
CA CYS A 75 15.42 -8.46 -3.52
C CYS A 75 16.23 -9.69 -3.08
N ASP A 76 15.86 -10.87 -3.53
CA ASP A 76 16.53 -12.12 -3.16
C ASP A 76 17.78 -12.40 -4.02
N GLU A 77 17.77 -12.00 -5.30
CA GLU A 77 18.81 -12.31 -6.28
C GLU A 77 19.90 -11.23 -6.41
N LEU A 78 19.63 -9.99 -5.99
CA LEU A 78 20.59 -8.90 -6.08
C LEU A 78 21.43 -8.79 -4.80
N PRO A 79 22.78 -8.87 -4.91
CA PRO A 79 23.66 -8.88 -3.74
C PRO A 79 23.78 -7.54 -3.02
N TRP A 80 23.29 -6.44 -3.59
CA TRP A 80 23.30 -5.10 -3.01
C TRP A 80 21.96 -4.68 -2.39
N THR A 81 21.00 -5.62 -2.30
CA THR A 81 19.74 -5.39 -1.59
C THR A 81 20.00 -5.04 -0.13
N GLN A 82 19.38 -3.95 0.32
CA GLN A 82 19.40 -3.51 1.71
C GLN A 82 18.04 -3.72 2.33
N ARG A 83 17.98 -4.23 3.56
CA ARG A 83 16.74 -4.40 4.31
C ARG A 83 16.71 -3.41 5.47
N LEU A 84 15.64 -2.61 5.53
CA LEU A 84 15.37 -1.75 6.67
C LEU A 84 14.70 -2.60 7.75
N SER A 85 15.29 -2.62 8.94
CA SER A 85 14.86 -3.48 10.06
C SER A 85 13.97 -2.75 11.06
N GLU A 86 14.01 -1.42 11.08
CA GLU A 86 13.27 -0.62 12.05
C GLU A 86 11.94 -0.15 11.50
N VAL A 87 10.87 -0.36 12.28
CA VAL A 87 9.51 0.11 11.97
C VAL A 87 9.23 1.31 12.86
N TRP A 88 8.99 2.47 12.24
CA TRP A 88 8.76 3.74 12.94
C TRP A 88 7.29 4.13 13.07
N ARG A 89 6.41 3.52 12.27
CA ARG A 89 5.01 3.94 12.19
C ARG A 89 4.25 3.70 13.50
N GLN A 90 4.33 2.50 14.05
CA GLN A 90 3.57 2.11 15.25
C GLN A 90 4.29 2.57 16.51
N HIS A 91 3.57 3.22 17.43
CA HIS A 91 4.13 3.72 18.70
C HIS A 91 4.40 2.58 19.68
N ASP A 92 3.52 1.58 19.75
CA ASP A 92 3.67 0.43 20.64
C ASP A 92 4.69 -0.57 20.10
N ALA A 93 5.71 -0.89 20.91
CA ALA A 93 6.77 -1.82 20.53
C ALA A 93 6.28 -3.27 20.40
N GLY A 94 5.28 -3.66 21.21
CA GLY A 94 4.65 -4.98 21.15
C GLY A 94 3.87 -5.14 19.85
N GLU A 95 3.11 -4.12 19.44
CA GLU A 95 2.38 -4.13 18.18
C GLU A 95 3.33 -4.17 16.97
N ARG A 96 4.43 -3.40 17.01
CA ARG A 96 5.48 -3.48 15.98
C ARG A 96 6.02 -4.90 15.83
N ALA A 97 6.41 -5.53 16.94
CA ALA A 97 6.93 -6.89 16.93
C ALA A 97 5.89 -7.92 16.45
N ALA A 98 4.63 -7.76 16.87
CA ALA A 98 3.52 -8.61 16.45
C ALA A 98 3.24 -8.47 14.95
N SER A 99 3.19 -7.25 14.42
CA SER A 99 2.95 -7.00 13.00
C SER A 99 4.05 -7.59 12.11
N LEU A 100 5.32 -7.46 12.51
CA LEU A 100 6.44 -8.07 11.80
C LEU A 100 6.35 -9.60 11.82
N ALA A 101 5.94 -10.20 12.94
CA ALA A 101 5.76 -11.64 13.02
C ALA A 101 4.59 -12.14 12.16
N LEU A 102 3.52 -11.34 12.01
CA LEU A 102 2.44 -11.66 11.05
C LEU A 102 2.93 -11.55 9.60
N ARG A 103 3.84 -10.62 9.30
CA ARG A 103 4.38 -10.39 7.95
C ARG A 103 5.15 -11.60 7.41
N ASP A 104 6.17 -12.05 8.13
CA ASP A 104 7.13 -13.04 7.66
C ASP A 104 7.57 -14.06 8.73
N GLY A 105 6.92 -14.04 9.89
CA GLY A 105 7.23 -14.97 10.98
C GLY A 105 6.82 -16.42 10.66
N GLY A 106 7.59 -17.36 11.20
CA GLY A 106 7.24 -18.78 11.21
C GLY A 106 6.12 -19.08 12.24
N PRO A 107 5.71 -20.37 12.38
CA PRO A 107 4.53 -20.76 13.17
C PRO A 107 4.55 -20.28 14.63
N ALA A 108 5.69 -20.31 15.30
CA ALA A 108 5.78 -19.90 16.70
C ALA A 108 5.73 -18.36 16.89
N PRO A 109 6.47 -17.51 16.13
CA PRO A 109 6.29 -16.07 16.13
C PRO A 109 4.88 -15.62 15.79
N VAL A 110 4.25 -16.19 14.76
CA VAL A 110 2.86 -15.89 14.38
C VAL A 110 1.89 -16.19 15.51
N ARG A 111 2.05 -17.32 16.21
CA ARG A 111 1.22 -17.65 17.38
C ARG A 111 1.32 -16.59 18.46
N ARG A 112 2.53 -16.17 18.83
CA ARG A 112 2.75 -15.11 19.83
C ARG A 112 2.15 -13.77 19.39
N ALA A 113 2.25 -13.44 18.12
CA ALA A 113 1.65 -12.24 17.57
C ALA A 113 0.12 -12.24 17.68
N ILE A 114 -0.52 -13.35 17.31
CA ILE A 114 -1.98 -13.52 17.44
C ILE A 114 -2.41 -13.42 18.90
N ASP A 115 -1.65 -14.05 19.82
CA ASP A 115 -1.91 -13.95 21.26
C ASP A 115 -1.76 -12.51 21.75
N TRP A 116 -0.79 -11.76 21.25
CA TRP A 116 -0.64 -10.34 21.55
C TRP A 116 -1.87 -9.54 21.13
N TYR A 117 -2.28 -9.61 19.86
CA TYR A 117 -3.47 -8.90 19.34
C TYR A 117 -4.74 -9.27 20.13
N ARG A 118 -4.92 -10.56 20.44
CA ARG A 118 -6.05 -11.04 21.24
C ARG A 118 -6.06 -10.45 22.64
N ASN A 119 -4.93 -10.49 23.33
CA ASN A 119 -4.82 -10.04 24.73
C ASN A 119 -4.92 -8.52 24.86
N HIS A 120 -4.64 -7.77 23.79
CA HIS A 120 -4.81 -6.32 23.73
C HIS A 120 -6.16 -5.89 23.15
N HIS A 121 -7.13 -6.83 23.03
CA HIS A 121 -8.47 -6.55 22.50
C HIS A 121 -8.47 -5.93 21.11
N ARG A 122 -7.50 -6.32 20.26
CA ARG A 122 -7.36 -5.84 18.88
C ARG A 122 -8.10 -6.72 17.88
N LEU A 123 -8.69 -7.84 18.31
CA LEU A 123 -9.39 -8.81 17.48
C LEU A 123 -10.82 -8.99 17.95
N ALA A 124 -11.76 -8.87 17.04
CA ALA A 124 -13.14 -9.30 17.18
C ALA A 124 -13.47 -10.29 16.07
N CYS A 125 -14.44 -11.18 16.28
CA CYS A 125 -14.99 -12.03 15.24
C CYS A 125 -16.48 -12.24 15.42
N GLY A 126 -17.18 -12.53 14.34
CA GLY A 126 -18.61 -12.74 14.35
C GLY A 126 -19.17 -12.93 12.94
N ASP A 127 -20.47 -12.70 12.80
CA ASP A 127 -21.06 -12.59 11.48
C ASP A 127 -20.68 -11.26 10.78
N GLN A 128 -20.80 -11.24 9.47
CA GLN A 128 -20.40 -10.13 8.62
C GLN A 128 -21.07 -8.80 9.01
N VAL A 129 -22.36 -8.80 9.28
CA VAL A 129 -23.15 -7.60 9.58
C VAL A 129 -22.73 -7.01 10.94
N THR A 130 -22.58 -7.90 11.94
CA THR A 130 -22.15 -7.52 13.28
C THR A 130 -20.72 -6.96 13.28
N MET A 131 -19.80 -7.61 12.57
CA MET A 131 -18.41 -7.14 12.49
C MET A 131 -18.28 -5.80 11.77
N ALA A 132 -19.05 -5.59 10.71
CA ALA A 132 -19.13 -4.30 10.03
C ALA A 132 -19.70 -3.20 10.95
N ALA A 133 -20.75 -3.52 11.71
CA ALA A 133 -21.35 -2.57 12.66
C ALA A 133 -20.40 -2.23 13.82
N ASP A 134 -19.71 -3.21 14.39
CA ASP A 134 -18.76 -3.01 15.49
C ASP A 134 -17.56 -2.17 15.04
N ALA A 135 -17.00 -2.46 13.83
CA ALA A 135 -15.94 -1.66 13.25
C ALA A 135 -16.34 -0.21 13.00
N LEU A 136 -17.55 0.00 12.47
CA LEU A 136 -18.09 1.33 12.22
C LEU A 136 -18.29 2.09 13.52
N ALA A 137 -18.89 1.48 14.54
CA ALA A 137 -19.12 2.11 15.84
C ALA A 137 -17.79 2.52 16.51
N ALA A 138 -16.77 1.67 16.46
CA ALA A 138 -15.45 1.97 17.00
C ALA A 138 -14.76 3.11 16.24
N HIS A 139 -14.85 3.10 14.90
CA HIS A 139 -14.35 4.18 14.04
C HIS A 139 -15.02 5.52 14.36
N GLN A 140 -16.35 5.54 14.48
CA GLN A 140 -17.10 6.75 14.84
C GLN A 140 -16.76 7.26 16.25
N ALA A 141 -16.56 6.36 17.22
CA ALA A 141 -16.11 6.72 18.56
C ALA A 141 -14.72 7.37 18.55
N ASP A 142 -13.78 6.86 17.75
CA ASP A 142 -12.46 7.45 17.60
C ASP A 142 -12.53 8.83 16.94
N LEU A 143 -13.35 9.01 15.90
CA LEU A 143 -13.56 10.31 15.26
C LEU A 143 -14.19 11.31 16.24
N ALA A 144 -15.18 10.89 17.05
CA ALA A 144 -15.80 11.73 18.08
C ALA A 144 -14.80 12.12 19.18
N ALA A 145 -13.80 11.28 19.44
CA ALA A 145 -12.68 11.58 20.34
C ALA A 145 -11.59 12.46 19.71
N GLY A 146 -11.78 12.92 18.46
CA GLY A 146 -10.85 13.79 17.74
C GLY A 146 -9.64 13.05 17.14
N LYS A 147 -9.65 11.73 17.07
CA LYS A 147 -8.56 10.94 16.47
C LYS A 147 -8.70 10.86 14.95
N ASP A 148 -7.56 10.79 14.26
CA ASP A 148 -7.52 10.43 12.85
C ASP A 148 -7.72 8.92 12.72
N SER A 149 -8.91 8.51 12.32
CA SER A 149 -9.33 7.11 12.26
C SER A 149 -9.59 6.66 10.82
N LEU A 150 -9.21 5.44 10.49
CA LEU A 150 -9.36 4.86 9.16
C LEU A 150 -10.19 3.58 9.23
N LEU A 151 -11.29 3.55 8.46
CA LEU A 151 -12.16 2.38 8.31
C LEU A 151 -11.79 1.63 7.02
N LEU A 152 -11.41 0.36 7.16
CA LEU A 152 -10.90 -0.49 6.09
C LEU A 152 -11.80 -1.69 5.83
N ALA A 153 -11.87 -2.12 4.58
CA ALA A 153 -12.48 -3.40 4.22
C ALA A 153 -11.62 -4.15 3.19
N ASP A 154 -11.73 -5.46 3.19
CA ASP A 154 -11.03 -6.34 2.25
C ASP A 154 -11.63 -6.32 0.85
N THR A 155 -12.94 -6.09 0.74
CA THR A 155 -13.68 -6.10 -0.52
C THR A 155 -14.30 -4.75 -0.83
N VAL A 156 -14.59 -4.56 -2.10
CA VAL A 156 -15.26 -3.37 -2.60
C VAL A 156 -16.71 -3.32 -2.12
N GLU A 157 -17.39 -4.46 -2.11
CA GLU A 157 -18.78 -4.63 -1.67
C GLU A 157 -18.94 -4.24 -0.20
N MET A 158 -18.05 -4.72 0.67
CA MET A 158 -18.04 -4.34 2.08
C MET A 158 -17.75 -2.84 2.26
N THR A 159 -16.81 -2.30 1.48
CA THR A 159 -16.49 -0.87 1.48
C THR A 159 -17.73 -0.04 1.12
N ASP A 160 -18.48 -0.44 0.10
CA ASP A 160 -19.69 0.28 -0.34
C ASP A 160 -20.81 0.16 0.70
N ALA A 161 -20.96 -1.00 1.35
CA ALA A 161 -21.95 -1.19 2.41
C ALA A 161 -21.65 -0.29 3.62
N LEU A 162 -20.38 -0.23 4.04
CA LEU A 162 -19.93 0.66 5.11
C LEU A 162 -20.14 2.14 4.75
N ASN A 163 -19.78 2.53 3.54
CA ASN A 163 -19.94 3.90 3.07
C ASN A 163 -21.41 4.33 3.05
N ARG A 164 -22.31 3.50 2.51
CA ARG A 164 -23.76 3.78 2.55
C ARG A 164 -24.25 3.93 3.97
N ARG A 165 -23.86 3.05 4.86
CA ARG A 165 -24.33 3.10 6.27
C ARG A 165 -23.84 4.36 7.00
N VAL A 166 -22.63 4.85 6.71
CA VAL A 166 -22.14 6.14 7.24
C VAL A 166 -22.92 7.29 6.66
N HIS A 167 -23.15 7.29 5.34
CA HIS A 167 -23.97 8.30 4.67
C HIS A 167 -25.38 8.39 5.28
N ASP A 168 -26.08 7.26 5.42
CA ASP A 168 -27.44 7.20 5.99
C ASP A 168 -27.48 7.75 7.41
N HIS A 169 -26.47 7.42 8.23
CA HIS A 169 -26.33 7.94 9.59
C HIS A 169 -26.10 9.45 9.58
N THR A 170 -25.20 9.95 8.75
CA THR A 170 -24.91 11.38 8.59
C THR A 170 -26.15 12.14 8.12
N ALA A 171 -26.88 11.58 7.15
CA ALA A 171 -28.13 12.16 6.65
C ALA A 171 -29.22 12.22 7.74
N ALA A 172 -29.38 11.14 8.52
CA ALA A 172 -30.32 11.10 9.64
C ALA A 172 -29.96 12.10 10.75
N ASP A 173 -28.67 12.27 11.08
CA ASP A 173 -28.22 13.26 12.04
C ASP A 173 -28.51 14.69 11.59
N ARG A 174 -28.27 14.99 10.31
CA ARG A 174 -28.58 16.29 9.73
C ARG A 174 -30.08 16.58 9.76
N ALA A 175 -30.90 15.58 9.40
CA ALA A 175 -32.36 15.70 9.45
C ALA A 175 -32.85 16.00 10.89
N ARG A 176 -32.28 15.35 11.90
CA ARG A 176 -32.59 15.61 13.32
C ARG A 176 -32.19 17.01 13.76
N GLN A 177 -31.18 17.60 13.15
CA GLN A 177 -30.76 18.98 13.39
C GLN A 177 -31.55 20.02 12.57
N GLY A 178 -32.54 19.58 11.77
CA GLY A 178 -33.32 20.45 10.88
C GLY A 178 -32.54 20.99 9.70
N LEU A 179 -31.40 20.37 9.36
CA LEU A 179 -30.60 20.76 8.20
C LEU A 179 -31.09 20.04 6.93
N GLU A 180 -30.91 20.70 5.80
CA GLU A 180 -31.27 20.11 4.52
C GLU A 180 -30.46 18.83 4.22
N VAL A 181 -31.18 17.81 3.75
CA VAL A 181 -30.61 16.51 3.35
C VAL A 181 -30.78 16.35 1.83
N ALA A 182 -30.06 17.19 1.09
CA ALA A 182 -29.99 17.09 -0.37
C ALA A 182 -28.86 16.14 -0.78
N THR A 183 -29.13 15.27 -1.76
CA THR A 183 -28.11 14.33 -2.27
C THR A 183 -28.03 14.36 -3.80
N VAL A 184 -26.84 14.04 -4.31
CA VAL A 184 -26.60 13.79 -5.74
C VAL A 184 -26.02 12.39 -5.93
N THR A 185 -26.15 11.82 -7.11
CA THR A 185 -25.61 10.51 -7.41
C THR A 185 -24.20 10.62 -7.97
N GLY A 186 -23.25 10.02 -7.29
CA GLY A 186 -21.86 9.86 -7.73
C GLY A 186 -21.57 8.48 -8.35
N ALA A 187 -20.31 8.19 -8.54
CA ALA A 187 -19.86 6.91 -9.06
C ALA A 187 -20.35 5.74 -8.19
N ARG A 188 -20.55 4.57 -8.82
CA ARG A 188 -21.06 3.34 -8.17
C ARG A 188 -22.45 3.51 -7.54
N ASN A 189 -23.23 4.44 -8.07
CA ASN A 189 -24.56 4.77 -7.57
C ASN A 189 -24.58 5.19 -6.10
N HIS A 190 -23.49 5.83 -5.63
CA HIS A 190 -23.45 6.37 -4.28
C HIS A 190 -24.26 7.67 -4.19
N HIS A 191 -25.16 7.77 -3.22
CA HIS A 191 -25.79 9.02 -2.85
C HIS A 191 -24.81 9.82 -2.00
N ILE A 192 -24.54 11.06 -2.38
CA ILE A 192 -23.57 11.94 -1.76
C ILE A 192 -24.28 13.20 -1.26
N GLY A 193 -24.16 13.47 0.03
CA GLY A 193 -24.76 14.61 0.71
C GLY A 193 -23.73 15.52 1.38
N ALA A 194 -24.19 16.67 1.87
CA ALA A 194 -23.33 17.53 2.67
C ALA A 194 -22.95 16.83 4.00
N GLY A 195 -21.67 16.92 4.39
CA GLY A 195 -21.10 16.20 5.53
C GLY A 195 -20.43 14.88 5.18
N ASP A 196 -20.65 14.35 3.97
CA ASP A 196 -19.96 13.13 3.54
C ASP A 196 -18.48 13.35 3.26
N VAL A 197 -17.73 12.27 3.40
CA VAL A 197 -16.38 12.15 2.87
C VAL A 197 -16.44 11.46 1.53
N ILE A 198 -15.77 12.01 0.54
CA ILE A 198 -15.66 11.44 -0.81
C ILE A 198 -14.21 11.20 -1.20
N VAL A 199 -14.04 10.32 -2.18
CA VAL A 199 -12.74 10.01 -2.83
C VAL A 199 -12.86 10.19 -4.33
N THR A 200 -11.89 10.91 -4.92
CA THR A 200 -11.74 11.04 -6.36
C THR A 200 -11.01 9.85 -6.95
N ARG A 201 -11.46 9.33 -8.11
CA ARG A 201 -10.93 8.10 -8.74
C ARG A 201 -10.22 8.33 -10.07
N SER A 202 -10.08 9.59 -10.48
CA SER A 202 -9.33 9.99 -11.67
C SER A 202 -8.54 11.27 -11.42
N ASN A 203 -7.44 11.43 -12.14
CA ASN A 203 -6.74 12.72 -12.19
C ASN A 203 -7.49 13.63 -13.18
N ASP A 204 -7.74 14.87 -12.78
CA ASP A 204 -8.29 15.88 -13.68
C ASP A 204 -7.62 17.24 -13.43
N PRO A 205 -6.77 17.71 -14.36
CA PRO A 205 -6.11 19.00 -14.24
C PRO A 205 -7.04 20.18 -14.59
N THR A 206 -8.24 19.93 -15.13
CA THR A 206 -9.17 20.99 -15.56
C THR A 206 -10.06 21.46 -14.41
N ILE A 207 -10.22 20.64 -13.36
CA ILE A 207 -10.99 21.04 -12.17
C ILE A 207 -10.18 22.03 -11.35
N THR A 208 -10.70 23.25 -11.23
CA THR A 208 -10.07 24.31 -10.44
C THR A 208 -10.13 23.97 -8.96
N VAL A 209 -8.99 24.05 -8.31
CA VAL A 209 -8.85 23.87 -6.86
C VAL A 209 -8.44 25.21 -6.27
N ASN A 210 -9.28 25.79 -5.41
CA ASN A 210 -9.04 27.09 -4.78
C ASN A 210 -8.44 26.93 -3.38
N ALA A 211 -7.46 27.74 -3.03
CA ALA A 211 -6.90 27.76 -1.68
C ALA A 211 -7.98 28.08 -0.63
N ALA A 212 -7.82 27.52 0.56
CA ALA A 212 -8.74 27.79 1.68
C ALA A 212 -8.57 29.20 2.25
N ASP A 213 -7.38 29.80 2.07
CA ASP A 213 -7.01 31.10 2.64
C ASP A 213 -6.12 31.85 1.64
N GLU A 214 -6.41 33.14 1.41
CA GLU A 214 -5.65 34.02 0.52
C GLU A 214 -4.21 34.28 1.00
N THR A 215 -3.91 33.94 2.26
CA THR A 215 -2.57 34.12 2.87
C THR A 215 -1.61 32.97 2.60
N ARG A 216 -2.05 31.82 2.06
CA ARG A 216 -1.16 30.72 1.69
C ARG A 216 -0.64 30.86 0.27
N THR A 217 0.65 30.66 0.12
CA THR A 217 1.37 30.73 -1.17
C THR A 217 0.65 29.89 -2.26
N PRO A 218 0.38 30.45 -3.43
CA PRO A 218 -0.41 29.82 -4.50
C PRO A 218 0.07 28.45 -4.96
N ILE A 219 1.33 28.12 -4.78
CA ILE A 219 1.99 26.92 -5.32
C ILE A 219 1.47 25.59 -4.75
N GLN A 220 0.90 25.57 -3.54
CA GLN A 220 0.33 24.34 -2.95
C GLN A 220 -1.18 24.20 -3.12
N ALA A 221 -1.88 25.29 -3.31
CA ALA A 221 -3.33 25.33 -3.44
C ALA A 221 -3.84 24.94 -4.84
N GLU A 222 -3.03 25.14 -5.86
CA GLU A 222 -3.37 24.86 -7.27
C GLU A 222 -3.05 23.44 -7.73
N ALA A 223 -2.67 22.55 -6.80
CA ALA A 223 -2.42 21.15 -7.16
C ALA A 223 -3.71 20.52 -7.73
N PRO A 224 -3.68 19.99 -8.96
CA PRO A 224 -4.86 19.47 -9.63
C PRO A 224 -5.49 18.31 -8.85
N VAL A 225 -6.77 18.06 -9.13
CA VAL A 225 -7.46 16.89 -8.57
C VAL A 225 -6.74 15.61 -8.99
N ARG A 226 -6.44 14.75 -8.01
CA ARG A 226 -5.75 13.48 -8.22
C ARG A 226 -6.58 12.29 -7.76
N ASN A 227 -6.34 11.16 -8.36
CA ASN A 227 -6.89 9.88 -7.93
C ASN A 227 -6.48 9.57 -6.49
N GLY A 228 -7.44 9.16 -5.66
CA GLY A 228 -7.23 8.80 -4.27
C GLY A 228 -7.28 9.96 -3.27
N GLN A 229 -7.51 11.19 -3.72
CA GLN A 229 -7.68 12.32 -2.80
C GLN A 229 -9.02 12.24 -2.06
N ARG A 230 -8.99 12.52 -0.76
CA ARG A 230 -10.17 12.57 0.11
C ARG A 230 -10.64 14.01 0.26
N TRP A 231 -11.95 14.20 0.26
CA TRP A 231 -12.61 15.51 0.33
C TRP A 231 -13.81 15.44 1.26
N HIS A 232 -14.12 16.52 1.98
CA HIS A 232 -15.32 16.68 2.79
C HIS A 232 -16.34 17.53 2.03
N VAL A 233 -17.51 17.00 1.78
CA VAL A 233 -18.59 17.69 1.07
C VAL A 233 -19.17 18.77 1.97
N VAL A 234 -19.13 20.02 1.51
CA VAL A 234 -19.63 21.19 2.25
C VAL A 234 -20.96 21.70 1.73
N ALA A 235 -21.25 21.49 0.45
CA ALA A 235 -22.51 21.87 -0.17
C ALA A 235 -22.88 20.94 -1.32
N VAL A 236 -24.19 20.80 -1.55
CA VAL A 236 -24.78 20.02 -2.63
C VAL A 236 -25.77 20.90 -3.38
N ASP A 237 -25.68 20.91 -4.70
CA ASP A 237 -26.63 21.55 -5.60
C ASP A 237 -27.30 20.44 -6.43
N THR A 238 -28.60 20.27 -6.22
CA THR A 238 -29.41 19.19 -6.83
C THR A 238 -30.10 19.64 -8.12
N ASN A 239 -29.60 20.72 -8.75
CA ASN A 239 -30.17 21.14 -10.07
C ASN A 239 -30.17 19.93 -11.01
N PRO A 240 -31.34 19.49 -11.52
CA PRO A 240 -31.45 18.28 -12.33
C PRO A 240 -30.64 18.34 -13.64
N ASP A 241 -30.46 19.54 -14.20
CA ASP A 241 -29.69 19.73 -15.42
C ASP A 241 -28.19 19.66 -15.19
N ARG A 242 -27.73 20.05 -13.99
CA ARG A 242 -26.32 20.09 -13.64
C ARG A 242 -26.09 19.88 -12.14
N PRO A 243 -26.24 18.65 -11.65
CA PRO A 243 -25.97 18.34 -10.25
C PRO A 243 -24.47 18.52 -9.96
N ARG A 244 -24.16 19.12 -8.80
CA ARG A 244 -22.78 19.39 -8.40
C ARG A 244 -22.60 19.37 -6.89
N ILE A 245 -21.38 19.14 -6.45
CA ILE A 245 -21.00 19.24 -5.07
C ILE A 245 -19.78 20.16 -4.91
N ALA A 246 -19.74 20.92 -3.83
CA ALA A 246 -18.55 21.62 -3.38
C ALA A 246 -17.92 20.84 -2.22
N ALA A 247 -16.61 20.59 -2.27
CA ALA A 247 -15.95 19.81 -1.25
C ALA A 247 -14.56 20.38 -0.89
N ARG A 248 -14.16 20.26 0.38
CA ARG A 248 -12.87 20.67 0.90
C ARG A 248 -11.91 19.48 0.94
N ARG A 249 -10.71 19.66 0.40
CA ARG A 249 -9.68 18.63 0.39
C ARG A 249 -9.17 18.35 1.81
N HIS A 250 -9.07 17.05 2.14
CA HIS A 250 -8.49 16.65 3.42
C HIS A 250 -7.02 17.07 3.47
N GLY A 251 -6.62 17.72 4.56
CA GLY A 251 -5.26 18.20 4.81
C GLY A 251 -5.10 19.71 4.61
N ASP A 252 -5.26 20.24 3.41
CA ASP A 252 -5.04 21.66 3.11
C ASP A 252 -6.32 22.50 3.03
N GLN A 253 -7.50 21.87 3.15
CA GLN A 253 -8.81 22.51 3.11
C GLN A 253 -9.12 23.26 1.81
N ALA A 254 -8.36 23.02 0.74
CA ALA A 254 -8.61 23.60 -0.56
C ALA A 254 -9.98 23.19 -1.10
N LEU A 255 -10.70 24.11 -1.74
CA LEU A 255 -12.07 23.93 -2.21
C LEU A 255 -12.09 23.56 -3.70
N ALA A 256 -12.85 22.53 -4.05
CA ALA A 256 -13.14 22.19 -5.44
C ALA A 256 -14.64 21.94 -5.64
N VAL A 257 -15.11 22.12 -6.87
CA VAL A 257 -16.48 21.78 -7.29
C VAL A 257 -16.41 20.63 -8.27
N PHE A 258 -17.17 19.56 -7.97
CA PHE A 258 -17.28 18.38 -8.83
C PHE A 258 -18.69 18.36 -9.45
N ALA A 259 -18.77 18.19 -10.75
CA ALA A 259 -19.99 18.22 -11.50
C ALA A 259 -19.95 17.23 -12.68
N ASP A 260 -21.04 17.14 -13.39
CA ASP A 260 -21.19 16.47 -14.69
C ASP A 260 -20.70 15.01 -14.67
N ASP A 261 -20.01 14.58 -15.72
CA ASP A 261 -19.51 13.21 -15.87
C ASP A 261 -18.43 12.89 -14.83
N TYR A 262 -17.60 13.87 -14.44
CA TYR A 262 -16.60 13.62 -13.42
C TYR A 262 -17.23 13.22 -12.07
N LEU A 263 -18.31 13.89 -11.67
CA LEU A 263 -19.06 13.55 -10.45
C LEU A 263 -19.64 12.13 -10.56
N ARG A 264 -20.30 11.82 -11.66
CA ARG A 264 -20.98 10.53 -11.88
C ARG A 264 -20.03 9.33 -12.00
N GLU A 265 -18.85 9.53 -12.59
CA GLU A 265 -17.94 8.44 -12.93
C GLU A 265 -16.75 8.30 -11.96
N HIS A 266 -16.33 9.41 -11.35
CA HIS A 266 -15.05 9.45 -10.64
C HIS A 266 -15.14 9.94 -9.18
N VAL A 267 -16.31 10.27 -8.67
CA VAL A 267 -16.50 10.66 -7.27
C VAL A 267 -17.34 9.63 -6.55
N GLN A 268 -16.83 9.05 -5.50
CA GLN A 268 -17.52 8.06 -4.66
C GLN A 268 -17.39 8.37 -3.18
N LEU A 269 -18.27 7.82 -2.34
CA LEU A 269 -18.12 7.89 -0.90
C LEU A 269 -16.77 7.33 -0.47
N GLY A 270 -16.16 7.92 0.54
CA GLY A 270 -14.80 7.65 1.00
C GLY A 270 -14.63 7.58 2.51
N HIS A 271 -15.70 7.34 3.28
CA HIS A 271 -15.64 7.10 4.72
C HIS A 271 -14.89 5.81 5.03
N ALA A 272 -15.23 4.73 4.32
CA ALA A 272 -14.47 3.50 4.30
C ALA A 272 -13.72 3.35 2.97
N VAL A 273 -12.56 2.71 3.00
CA VAL A 273 -11.75 2.43 1.81
C VAL A 273 -11.27 0.98 1.82
N THR A 274 -10.98 0.43 0.64
CA THR A 274 -10.37 -0.90 0.59
C THR A 274 -8.94 -0.85 1.12
N VAL A 275 -8.46 -1.96 1.68
CA VAL A 275 -7.06 -2.10 2.14
C VAL A 275 -6.06 -1.74 1.04
N HIS A 276 -6.37 -2.07 -0.23
CA HIS A 276 -5.55 -1.68 -1.39
C HIS A 276 -5.48 -0.15 -1.57
N THR A 277 -6.60 0.53 -1.43
CA THR A 277 -6.65 2.02 -1.54
C THR A 277 -5.93 2.69 -0.37
N ALA A 278 -5.90 2.05 0.79
CA ALA A 278 -5.23 2.55 1.99
C ALA A 278 -3.71 2.32 2.01
N GLN A 279 -3.16 1.64 1.01
CA GLN A 279 -1.70 1.49 0.93
C GLN A 279 -1.03 2.86 0.79
N GLY A 280 0.06 3.09 1.52
CA GLY A 280 0.69 4.41 1.64
C GLY A 280 0.02 5.37 2.65
N VAL A 281 -1.27 5.18 2.98
CA VAL A 281 -1.98 6.00 3.98
C VAL A 281 -1.56 5.61 5.39
N THR A 282 -1.52 6.59 6.28
CA THR A 282 -1.27 6.39 7.71
C THR A 282 -2.30 7.20 8.50
N ALA A 283 -2.90 6.59 9.52
CA ALA A 283 -3.84 7.22 10.45
C ALA A 283 -3.37 7.01 11.90
N GLU A 284 -4.07 7.57 12.87
CA GLU A 284 -3.81 7.30 14.28
C GLU A 284 -4.35 5.94 14.68
N THR A 285 -5.59 5.63 14.29
CA THR A 285 -6.24 4.35 14.55
C THR A 285 -6.78 3.71 13.29
N THR A 286 -6.88 2.38 13.26
CA THR A 286 -7.51 1.67 12.14
C THR A 286 -8.48 0.60 12.61
N HIS A 287 -9.58 0.47 11.87
CA HIS A 287 -10.62 -0.54 12.06
C HIS A 287 -10.82 -1.29 10.75
N ALA A 288 -10.33 -2.53 10.66
CA ALA A 288 -10.34 -3.32 9.43
C ALA A 288 -11.36 -4.46 9.51
N VAL A 289 -12.31 -4.49 8.58
CA VAL A 289 -13.28 -5.60 8.42
C VAL A 289 -12.71 -6.57 7.40
N LEU A 290 -12.41 -7.80 7.81
CA LEU A 290 -11.71 -8.79 7.00
C LEU A 290 -12.45 -10.13 7.00
N ALA A 291 -12.69 -10.69 5.81
CA ALA A 291 -13.18 -12.06 5.67
C ALA A 291 -12.08 -13.09 5.97
N ASP A 292 -12.45 -14.29 6.31
CA ASP A 292 -11.54 -15.43 6.49
C ASP A 292 -10.79 -15.82 5.20
N THR A 293 -11.30 -15.41 4.05
CA THR A 293 -10.65 -15.56 2.73
C THR A 293 -9.58 -14.52 2.44
N ALA A 294 -9.41 -13.51 3.31
CA ALA A 294 -8.34 -12.51 3.15
C ALA A 294 -6.96 -13.17 3.14
N THR A 295 -6.00 -12.54 2.48
CA THR A 295 -4.62 -13.02 2.41
C THR A 295 -3.76 -12.46 3.55
N ARG A 296 -2.63 -13.12 3.82
CA ARG A 296 -1.61 -12.68 4.77
C ARG A 296 -1.16 -11.24 4.51
N ASN A 297 -0.83 -10.93 3.26
CA ASN A 297 -0.38 -9.60 2.86
C ASN A 297 -1.45 -8.53 3.10
N LEU A 298 -2.71 -8.86 2.81
CA LEU A 298 -3.82 -7.94 3.03
C LEU A 298 -4.03 -7.67 4.52
N ALA A 299 -4.02 -8.72 5.36
CA ALA A 299 -4.11 -8.56 6.82
C ALA A 299 -2.93 -7.77 7.39
N TYR A 300 -1.70 -8.02 6.92
CA TYR A 300 -0.52 -7.25 7.31
C TYR A 300 -0.67 -5.77 6.97
N VAL A 301 -1.06 -5.43 5.74
CA VAL A 301 -1.28 -4.03 5.35
C VAL A 301 -2.37 -3.40 6.20
N ALA A 302 -3.51 -4.07 6.41
CA ALA A 302 -4.61 -3.56 7.20
C ALA A 302 -4.22 -3.26 8.66
N LEU A 303 -3.43 -4.15 9.29
CA LEU A 303 -2.98 -4.04 10.68
C LEU A 303 -1.72 -3.17 10.87
N THR A 304 -1.29 -2.45 9.83
CA THR A 304 -0.11 -1.58 9.89
C THR A 304 -0.38 -0.15 9.41
N ARG A 305 -1.64 0.26 9.29
CA ARG A 305 -1.97 1.64 8.88
C ARG A 305 -2.04 2.60 10.06
N GLY A 306 -2.41 2.13 11.25
CA GLY A 306 -2.53 2.92 12.48
C GLY A 306 -1.20 3.09 13.20
N ARG A 307 -0.97 4.30 13.74
CA ARG A 307 0.19 4.61 14.59
C ARG A 307 -0.04 4.17 16.04
N ALA A 308 -1.23 4.46 16.58
CA ALA A 308 -1.58 4.18 17.96
C ALA A 308 -2.27 2.82 18.13
N SER A 309 -3.12 2.42 17.18
CA SER A 309 -3.79 1.12 17.27
C SER A 309 -4.35 0.61 15.95
N ASN A 310 -4.31 -0.72 15.79
CA ASN A 310 -4.89 -1.41 14.65
C ASN A 310 -5.82 -2.52 15.15
N HIS A 311 -7.08 -2.52 14.69
CA HIS A 311 -8.12 -3.47 15.08
C HIS A 311 -8.60 -4.25 13.86
N ALA A 312 -8.82 -5.56 14.01
CA ALA A 312 -9.43 -6.40 12.99
C ALA A 312 -10.76 -6.97 13.48
N TYR A 313 -11.76 -6.84 12.64
CA TYR A 313 -13.11 -7.37 12.79
C TYR A 313 -13.29 -8.48 11.76
N LEU A 314 -13.21 -9.73 12.22
CA LEU A 314 -13.07 -10.90 11.39
C LEU A 314 -14.40 -11.60 11.21
N TYR A 315 -14.74 -11.98 9.98
CA TYR A 315 -15.97 -12.76 9.70
C TYR A 315 -15.69 -13.92 8.77
N GLN A 316 -16.54 -14.97 8.86
CA GLN A 316 -16.50 -16.06 7.91
C GLN A 316 -17.41 -15.75 6.73
N ARG A 317 -16.88 -15.91 5.52
CA ARG A 317 -17.66 -15.77 4.31
C ARG A 317 -18.46 -17.06 4.07
N THR A 318 -19.76 -16.96 4.07
CA THR A 318 -20.64 -18.10 3.76
C THR A 318 -20.57 -18.40 2.26
N VAL A 319 -20.30 -19.66 1.90
CA VAL A 319 -20.28 -20.11 0.50
C VAL A 319 -21.72 -20.00 -0.05
N GLY A 320 -21.94 -19.12 -1.01
CA GLY A 320 -23.28 -18.86 -1.62
C GLY A 320 -23.73 -17.40 -1.60
N GLU A 321 -23.05 -16.51 -0.84
CA GLU A 321 -23.38 -15.07 -0.76
C GLU A 321 -22.68 -14.22 -1.83
N GLY A 322 -22.11 -14.82 -2.85
CA GLY A 322 -21.34 -14.11 -3.89
C GLY A 322 -22.17 -13.21 -4.81
N ASP A 323 -23.52 -13.30 -4.79
CA ASP A 323 -24.37 -12.60 -5.77
C ASP A 323 -25.70 -12.08 -5.20
N HIS A 324 -25.88 -12.12 -3.90
CA HIS A 324 -27.08 -11.51 -3.34
C HIS A 324 -26.80 -10.03 -3.08
N GLN A 325 -27.40 -9.19 -3.93
CA GLN A 325 -27.68 -7.80 -3.59
C GLN A 325 -28.00 -7.75 -2.10
N HIS A 326 -27.26 -6.94 -1.33
CA HIS A 326 -27.62 -6.68 0.04
C HIS A 326 -29.09 -6.28 0.05
N ARG A 327 -29.98 -7.24 0.37
CA ARG A 327 -31.37 -6.93 0.61
C ARG A 327 -31.37 -5.85 1.67
N ASP A 328 -32.09 -4.80 1.42
CA ASP A 328 -32.33 -3.76 2.40
C ASP A 328 -32.62 -4.45 3.73
N LEU A 329 -31.81 -4.15 4.74
CA LEU A 329 -31.92 -4.71 6.10
C LEU A 329 -33.21 -4.27 6.80
N SER A 330 -34.17 -3.70 6.05
CA SER A 330 -35.43 -3.20 6.55
C SER A 330 -36.44 -4.26 6.99
N ASP A 331 -36.28 -5.52 6.54
CA ASP A 331 -37.37 -6.54 6.72
C ASP A 331 -36.99 -7.76 7.59
N GLY A 332 -35.85 -7.77 8.28
CA GLY A 332 -35.47 -8.88 9.15
C GLY A 332 -34.77 -8.43 10.42
N ILE A 333 -35.19 -8.96 11.58
CA ILE A 333 -34.46 -8.80 12.84
C ILE A 333 -33.14 -9.56 12.71
N HIS A 334 -32.04 -8.84 12.49
CA HIS A 334 -30.70 -9.44 12.52
C HIS A 334 -30.29 -9.65 13.99
N LEU A 335 -30.10 -10.92 14.37
CA LEU A 335 -29.55 -11.26 15.68
C LEU A 335 -28.02 -11.20 15.59
N ALA A 336 -27.44 -10.21 16.26
CA ALA A 336 -25.99 -10.00 16.30
C ALA A 336 -25.27 -11.23 16.89
N HIS A 337 -24.39 -11.83 16.12
CA HIS A 337 -23.57 -12.94 16.58
C HIS A 337 -22.10 -12.52 16.70
N ARG A 338 -21.58 -12.58 17.94
CA ARG A 338 -20.16 -12.34 18.26
C ARG A 338 -19.52 -13.63 18.74
N GLY A 339 -18.38 -13.96 18.16
CA GLY A 339 -17.56 -15.10 18.57
C GLY A 339 -16.65 -14.76 19.76
N THR A 340 -15.97 -15.78 20.25
CA THR A 340 -15.02 -15.64 21.37
C THR A 340 -13.67 -15.09 20.90
N PRO A 341 -12.84 -14.47 21.78
CA PRO A 341 -11.48 -14.07 21.44
C PRO A 341 -10.62 -15.22 20.91
N THR A 342 -10.85 -16.43 21.39
CA THR A 342 -10.18 -17.66 20.88
C THR A 342 -10.56 -17.95 19.43
N HIS A 343 -11.82 -17.72 19.07
CA HIS A 343 -12.29 -17.88 17.69
C HIS A 343 -11.65 -16.81 16.80
N ALA A 344 -11.63 -15.55 17.23
CA ALA A 344 -10.95 -14.47 16.50
C ALA A 344 -9.47 -14.80 16.22
N GLY A 345 -8.75 -15.33 17.21
CA GLY A 345 -7.36 -15.76 17.04
C GLY A 345 -7.21 -16.95 16.07
N ARG A 346 -8.18 -17.87 16.02
CA ARG A 346 -8.19 -18.97 15.02
C ARG A 346 -8.44 -18.43 13.60
N THR A 347 -9.39 -17.53 13.45
CA THR A 347 -9.70 -16.90 12.15
C THR A 347 -8.50 -16.10 11.64
N LEU A 348 -7.85 -15.29 12.48
CA LEU A 348 -6.64 -14.58 12.08
C LEU A 348 -5.51 -15.56 11.67
N ARG A 349 -5.34 -16.68 12.39
CA ARG A 349 -4.36 -17.70 12.01
C ARG A 349 -4.67 -18.30 10.65
N HIS A 350 -5.94 -18.55 10.34
CA HIS A 350 -6.37 -19.03 9.03
C HIS A 350 -6.01 -18.03 7.93
N ILE A 351 -6.34 -16.75 8.12
CA ILE A 351 -5.98 -15.66 7.19
C ILE A 351 -4.45 -15.59 6.96
N ILE A 352 -3.66 -15.67 8.02
CA ILE A 352 -2.19 -15.67 7.89
C ILE A 352 -1.68 -16.93 7.16
N GLY A 353 -2.41 -18.03 7.25
CA GLY A 353 -2.16 -19.27 6.47
C GLY A 353 -2.50 -19.14 4.99
N ASN A 354 -3.34 -18.18 4.59
CA ASN A 354 -3.65 -17.86 3.20
C ASN A 354 -2.50 -17.04 2.58
N ASP A 355 -1.31 -17.63 2.55
CA ASP A 355 -0.10 -17.00 2.04
C ASP A 355 0.07 -17.38 0.57
N THR A 356 -0.31 -16.48 -0.32
CA THR A 356 -0.17 -16.65 -1.77
C THR A 356 0.72 -15.51 -2.33
N PRO A 357 2.03 -15.55 -2.08
CA PRO A 357 2.93 -14.51 -2.59
C PRO A 357 2.90 -14.50 -4.12
N ALA A 358 2.89 -13.30 -4.69
CA ALA A 358 3.01 -13.16 -6.13
C ALA A 358 4.36 -13.68 -6.60
N GLN A 359 4.35 -14.64 -7.54
CA GLN A 359 5.55 -15.25 -8.07
C GLN A 359 5.73 -14.91 -9.56
N THR A 360 6.97 -14.77 -9.98
CA THR A 360 7.31 -14.66 -11.40
C THR A 360 7.21 -16.04 -12.08
N ALA A 361 6.99 -16.06 -13.38
CA ALA A 361 7.02 -17.30 -14.14
C ALA A 361 8.38 -18.03 -14.02
N HIS A 362 9.47 -17.25 -13.91
CA HIS A 362 10.81 -17.80 -13.66
C HIS A 362 10.90 -18.51 -12.30
N HIS A 363 10.36 -17.88 -11.22
CA HIS A 363 10.36 -18.48 -9.88
C HIS A 363 9.55 -19.79 -9.86
N THR A 364 8.37 -19.81 -10.49
CA THR A 364 7.56 -21.02 -10.65
C THR A 364 8.31 -22.11 -11.41
N ALA A 365 8.94 -21.75 -12.55
CA ALA A 365 9.71 -22.70 -13.32
C ALA A 365 10.93 -23.24 -12.56
N ALA A 366 11.57 -22.41 -11.72
CA ALA A 366 12.71 -22.84 -10.91
C ALA A 366 12.33 -23.84 -9.80
N GLN A 367 11.06 -23.86 -9.39
CA GLN A 367 10.51 -24.83 -8.42
C GLN A 367 9.97 -26.11 -9.09
N THR A 368 9.77 -26.08 -10.42
CA THR A 368 9.28 -27.23 -11.19
C THR A 368 10.44 -28.16 -11.52
N PRO A 369 10.30 -29.49 -11.36
CA PRO A 369 11.32 -30.45 -11.75
C PRO A 369 11.74 -30.28 -13.21
N ALA A 370 13.04 -30.31 -13.48
CA ALA A 370 13.58 -30.01 -14.82
C ALA A 370 13.03 -30.93 -15.93
N HIS A 371 12.64 -32.18 -15.59
CA HIS A 371 12.06 -33.12 -16.55
C HIS A 371 10.59 -32.82 -16.92
N GLU A 372 9.91 -31.98 -16.14
CA GLU A 372 8.56 -31.52 -16.43
C GLU A 372 8.55 -30.22 -17.26
N LEU A 373 9.70 -29.58 -17.43
CA LEU A 373 9.84 -28.33 -18.17
C LEU A 373 10.23 -28.62 -19.64
N PRO A 374 9.75 -27.80 -20.60
CA PRO A 374 10.33 -27.80 -21.94
C PRO A 374 11.84 -27.54 -21.87
N GLU A 375 12.63 -28.24 -22.65
CA GLU A 375 14.12 -28.20 -22.62
C GLU A 375 14.67 -26.76 -22.67
N ARG A 376 14.11 -25.91 -23.53
CA ARG A 376 14.48 -24.49 -23.60
C ARG A 376 14.24 -23.73 -22.30
N VAL A 377 13.13 -24.01 -21.62
CA VAL A 377 12.79 -23.35 -20.35
C VAL A 377 13.74 -23.83 -19.25
N ALA A 378 13.97 -25.13 -19.15
CA ALA A 378 14.92 -25.70 -18.22
C ALA A 378 16.34 -25.13 -18.40
N ALA A 379 16.81 -24.98 -19.62
CA ALA A 379 18.09 -24.37 -19.93
C ALA A 379 18.17 -22.89 -19.49
N LEU A 380 17.11 -22.10 -19.73
CA LEU A 380 17.04 -20.71 -19.32
C LEU A 380 17.06 -20.59 -17.78
N VAL A 381 16.29 -21.39 -17.06
CA VAL A 381 16.27 -21.42 -15.59
C VAL A 381 17.66 -21.77 -15.03
N ALA A 382 18.29 -22.83 -15.54
CA ALA A 382 19.62 -23.23 -15.11
C ALA A 382 20.69 -22.16 -15.44
N GLY A 383 20.57 -21.49 -16.58
CA GLY A 383 21.45 -20.38 -16.98
C GLY A 383 21.32 -19.19 -16.01
N HIS A 384 20.10 -18.81 -15.69
CA HIS A 384 19.82 -17.74 -14.74
C HIS A 384 20.34 -18.06 -13.33
N GLN A 385 20.09 -19.26 -12.82
CA GLN A 385 20.58 -19.70 -11.51
C GLN A 385 22.11 -19.63 -11.41
N ARG A 386 22.84 -20.07 -12.46
CA ARG A 386 24.29 -19.94 -12.53
C ARG A 386 24.74 -18.48 -12.51
N ALA A 387 24.05 -17.60 -13.26
CA ALA A 387 24.36 -16.17 -13.29
C ALA A 387 24.16 -15.49 -11.94
N VAL A 388 23.07 -15.80 -11.23
CA VAL A 388 22.79 -15.31 -9.87
C VAL A 388 23.87 -15.79 -8.88
N THR A 389 24.20 -17.09 -8.89
CA THR A 389 25.22 -17.67 -8.01
C THR A 389 26.59 -17.01 -8.25
N THR A 390 26.97 -16.82 -9.51
CA THR A 390 28.24 -16.16 -9.89
C THR A 390 28.27 -14.71 -9.39
N ARG A 391 27.16 -13.96 -9.58
CA ARG A 391 27.04 -12.57 -9.13
C ARG A 391 27.18 -12.45 -7.60
N LEU A 392 26.47 -13.29 -6.84
CA LEU A 392 26.55 -13.34 -5.38
C LEU A 392 27.96 -13.67 -4.90
N ALA A 393 28.63 -14.65 -5.52
CA ALA A 393 29.99 -15.04 -5.18
C ALA A 393 30.99 -13.90 -5.48
N THR A 394 30.86 -13.22 -6.62
CA THR A 394 31.70 -12.08 -6.99
C THR A 394 31.52 -10.92 -6.03
N HIS A 395 30.30 -10.60 -5.65
CA HIS A 395 30.03 -9.54 -4.68
C HIS A 395 30.62 -9.84 -3.31
N ARG A 396 30.44 -11.06 -2.78
CA ARG A 396 31.04 -11.50 -1.50
C ARG A 396 32.56 -11.39 -1.52
N ARG A 397 33.22 -11.76 -2.64
CA ARG A 397 34.68 -11.60 -2.79
C ARG A 397 35.09 -10.14 -2.79
N SER A 398 34.32 -9.27 -3.45
CA SER A 398 34.57 -7.82 -3.45
C SER A 398 34.44 -7.21 -2.06
N GLN A 399 33.37 -7.57 -1.33
CA GLN A 399 33.18 -7.11 0.05
C GLN A 399 34.30 -7.54 0.98
N ARG A 400 34.74 -8.81 0.92
CA ARG A 400 35.89 -9.29 1.70
C ARG A 400 37.15 -8.49 1.39
N ARG A 401 37.46 -8.26 0.12
CA ARG A 401 38.61 -7.44 -0.27
C ARG A 401 38.50 -6.00 0.25
N GLN A 402 37.31 -5.41 0.28
CA GLN A 402 37.11 -4.07 0.83
C GLN A 402 37.31 -4.07 2.36
N GLN A 403 36.81 -5.08 3.06
CA GLN A 403 37.01 -5.24 4.51
C GLN A 403 38.49 -5.46 4.84
N ASP A 404 39.18 -6.33 4.11
CA ASP A 404 40.63 -6.58 4.28
C ASP A 404 41.43 -5.29 4.09
N ARG A 405 41.15 -4.51 3.02
CA ARG A 405 41.81 -3.22 2.80
C ARG A 405 41.47 -2.19 3.89
N ALA A 406 40.24 -2.19 4.41
CA ALA A 406 39.87 -1.29 5.50
C ALA A 406 40.60 -1.67 6.78
N LEU A 407 40.75 -2.97 7.06
CA LEU A 407 41.49 -3.49 8.19
C LEU A 407 43.00 -3.18 8.05
N GLU A 408 43.58 -3.40 6.86
CA GLU A 408 44.98 -3.04 6.56
C GLU A 408 45.26 -1.55 6.81
N ARG A 409 44.36 -0.66 6.38
CA ARG A 409 44.47 0.79 6.68
C ARG A 409 44.34 1.10 8.17
N ALA A 410 43.38 0.47 8.86
CA ALA A 410 43.19 0.68 10.30
C ALA A 410 44.37 0.22 11.14
N LEU A 411 45.08 -0.82 10.67
CA LEU A 411 46.28 -1.37 11.32
C LEU A 411 47.58 -0.66 10.86
N GLY A 412 47.50 0.37 10.02
CA GLY A 412 48.69 1.04 9.51
C GLY A 412 49.58 0.20 8.57
N LEU A 413 49.06 -0.93 8.06
CA LEU A 413 49.76 -1.88 7.21
C LEU A 413 49.66 -1.54 5.71
N ASP A 414 49.30 -0.31 5.39
CA ASP A 414 49.10 0.11 3.97
C ASP A 414 50.48 0.22 3.26
N ARG A 415 50.83 -0.87 2.58
CA ARG A 415 52.06 -1.01 1.80
C ARG A 415 52.15 -0.06 0.59
N SER A 416 51.13 0.75 0.30
CA SER A 416 51.14 1.73 -0.80
C SER A 416 52.04 2.92 -0.49
N GLN A 417 52.25 3.26 0.79
CA GLN A 417 53.16 4.37 1.20
C GLN A 417 54.63 3.94 1.25
N THR A 418 54.91 2.66 1.47
CA THR A 418 56.31 2.17 1.50
C THR A 418 56.94 2.15 0.11
N ARG A 419 56.19 1.89 -0.95
CA ARG A 419 56.70 1.88 -2.34
C ARG A 419 56.98 3.25 -2.91
N SER A 420 56.34 4.32 -2.46
CA SER A 420 56.68 5.70 -2.84
C SER A 420 57.90 6.22 -2.12
N GLN A 421 58.12 5.84 -0.86
CA GLN A 421 59.34 6.22 -0.14
C GLN A 421 60.58 5.50 -0.61
N GLU A 422 60.49 4.26 -1.04
CA GLU A 422 61.62 3.50 -1.63
C GLU A 422 61.96 3.97 -3.05
N ARG A 423 61.03 4.61 -3.79
CA ARG A 423 61.33 5.24 -5.10
C ARG A 423 61.97 6.59 -4.97
N ASP A 424 61.67 7.38 -3.93
CA ASP A 424 62.31 8.70 -3.70
C ASP A 424 63.69 8.59 -3.05
N GLN A 425 64.04 7.47 -2.42
CA GLN A 425 65.38 7.23 -1.86
C GLN A 425 66.36 6.59 -2.82
N GLY A 426 65.90 6.20 -4.01
CA GLY A 426 66.72 5.51 -5.04
C GLY A 426 67.41 6.42 -6.06
N TYR A 427 67.33 7.73 -5.96
CA TYR A 427 67.93 8.71 -6.90
C TYR A 427 68.87 9.69 -6.25
N ASP A 428 69.70 9.26 -5.30
CA ASP A 428 70.79 10.13 -4.86
C ASP A 428 72.05 9.33 -4.47
N LEU A 429 72.63 8.61 -5.45
CA LEU A 429 73.98 8.11 -5.36
C LEU A 429 74.53 7.89 -6.75
N SER A 430 74.94 8.98 -7.48
CA SER A 430 75.97 8.97 -8.46
C SER A 430 76.43 10.39 -8.80
N LEU A 431 77.43 10.85 -8.08
CA LEU A 431 78.62 11.56 -8.56
C LEU A 431 79.56 11.86 -7.40
#